data_60994753f9a8ae137b83dbf5a879d5ab
#
_entry.id   60994753f9a8ae137b83dbf5a879d5ab
#
_cell.length_a   1.000
_cell.length_b   1.000
_cell.length_c   1.000
_cell.angle_alpha   90.00
_cell.angle_beta   90.00
_cell.angle_gamma   90.00
#
_symmetry.space_group_name_H-M   'P 1'
#
loop_
_entity.id
_entity.type
_entity.pdbx_description
1 polymer ?
#
loop_
_entity_poly.entity_id
_entity_poly.type
_entity_poly.pdbx_seq_one_letter_code
_entity_poly.pdbx_strand_id
1 'polypeptide(L)'
;GALIKEEPYLHRYPYDWRTKKPTIFRATEQWFASLEGFRKEAMEAIDSAEWIPSSGRNRIEAMVSDRGDWCISRQRTWGVPIPVFYERQGSEVLLNELTLKHVHSLIAEYGADVWWQRNESELLPSEYAAEADRWRKGTDTMDVWFDSGSSWASVLSQRENLNFPADLYLEGSDQHRGWFQSS
;
A
#
# COMPACT_ATOMS: atom_id res chain seq x y z
N GLY A 1 37.58 14.98 6.08
CA GLY A 1 37.01 13.77 5.81
C GLY A 1 36.23 13.09 6.89
N ALA A 2 35.08 12.55 6.51
CA ALA A 2 34.25 11.74 7.38
C ALA A 2 34.63 10.23 7.34
N LEU A 3 35.40 9.81 6.33
CA LEU A 3 35.88 8.42 6.20
C LEU A 3 37.01 8.16 7.17
N ILE A 4 36.83 7.21 8.08
CA ILE A 4 37.83 6.83 9.10
C ILE A 4 38.75 5.74 8.57
N LYS A 5 38.17 4.73 7.90
CA LYS A 5 38.92 3.59 7.36
C LYS A 5 38.11 2.95 6.22
N GLU A 6 38.83 2.42 5.26
CA GLU A 6 38.30 1.54 4.20
C GLU A 6 39.15 0.26 4.16
N GLU A 7 38.48 -0.90 4.02
CA GLU A 7 39.14 -2.19 3.88
C GLU A 7 38.34 -3.12 2.97
N PRO A 8 38.95 -3.97 2.18
CA PRO A 8 38.29 -5.00 1.41
C PRO A 8 37.57 -5.98 2.32
N TYR A 9 36.27 -6.23 2.07
CA TYR A 9 35.46 -7.18 2.84
C TYR A 9 34.61 -8.05 1.91
N LEU A 10 34.85 -9.35 1.92
CA LEU A 10 34.12 -10.33 1.13
C LEU A 10 32.85 -10.75 1.87
N HIS A 11 31.67 -10.44 1.33
CA HIS A 11 30.40 -10.79 1.91
C HIS A 11 29.35 -11.03 0.82
N ARG A 12 28.19 -11.61 1.21
CA ARG A 12 27.03 -11.71 0.33
C ARG A 12 26.33 -10.37 0.26
N TYR A 13 26.05 -9.90 -0.96
CA TYR A 13 25.40 -8.63 -1.19
C TYR A 13 24.10 -8.83 -2.00
N PRO A 14 22.99 -8.12 -1.67
CA PRO A 14 21.75 -8.25 -2.38
C PRO A 14 21.83 -7.65 -3.79
N TYR A 15 21.32 -8.41 -4.76
CA TYR A 15 21.18 -7.99 -6.15
C TYR A 15 19.71 -7.92 -6.52
N ASP A 16 19.35 -6.91 -7.28
CA ASP A 16 18.01 -6.84 -7.87
C ASP A 16 17.81 -8.02 -8.84
N TRP A 17 16.77 -8.79 -8.60
CA TRP A 17 16.52 -10.03 -9.35
C TRP A 17 16.18 -9.79 -10.83
N ARG A 18 15.67 -8.60 -11.19
CA ARG A 18 15.34 -8.21 -12.58
C ARG A 18 16.55 -7.70 -13.32
N THR A 19 17.22 -6.70 -12.78
CA THR A 19 18.36 -6.04 -13.44
C THR A 19 19.68 -6.76 -13.25
N LYS A 20 19.75 -7.69 -12.27
CA LYS A 20 21.00 -8.39 -11.87
C LYS A 20 22.13 -7.46 -11.44
N LYS A 21 21.79 -6.26 -11.00
CA LYS A 21 22.74 -5.27 -10.49
C LYS A 21 22.68 -5.22 -8.96
N PRO A 22 23.79 -4.84 -8.29
CA PRO A 22 23.78 -4.66 -6.84
C PRO A 22 22.78 -3.55 -6.47
N THR A 23 22.05 -3.78 -5.37
CA THR A 23 21.13 -2.79 -4.81
C THR A 23 21.88 -1.77 -3.98
N ILE A 24 21.25 -0.62 -3.71
CA ILE A 24 21.76 0.36 -2.75
C ILE A 24 20.73 0.54 -1.64
N PHE A 25 21.20 0.75 -0.42
CA PHE A 25 20.37 1.15 0.70
C PHE A 25 20.21 2.66 0.68
N ARG A 26 18.97 3.13 0.60
CA ARG A 26 18.65 4.54 0.52
C ARG A 26 17.45 4.85 1.41
N ALA A 27 17.57 5.84 2.26
CA ALA A 27 16.43 6.42 2.95
C ALA A 27 15.65 7.31 1.97
N THR A 28 14.35 7.09 1.88
CA THR A 28 13.42 7.86 1.05
C THR A 28 12.13 8.11 1.83
N GLU A 29 11.47 9.22 1.54
CA GLU A 29 10.12 9.45 2.04
C GLU A 29 9.16 8.45 1.43
N GLN A 30 8.32 7.84 2.27
CA GLN A 30 7.34 6.82 1.87
C GLN A 30 6.06 7.00 2.68
N TRP A 31 4.96 6.51 2.15
CA TRP A 31 3.69 6.40 2.87
C TRP A 31 3.60 5.07 3.60
N PHE A 32 3.21 5.15 4.87
CA PHE A 32 3.02 3.99 5.72
C PHE A 32 1.59 3.97 6.27
N ALA A 33 0.99 2.79 6.27
CA ALA A 33 -0.24 2.53 7.02
C ALA A 33 0.14 1.94 8.38
N SER A 34 -0.31 2.60 9.45
CA SER A 34 -0.12 2.05 10.80
C SER A 34 -1.00 0.83 11.02
N LEU A 35 -0.42 -0.21 11.57
CA LEU A 35 -1.12 -1.47 11.90
C LEU A 35 -1.49 -1.58 13.39
N GLU A 36 -1.17 -0.58 14.20
CA GLU A 36 -1.41 -0.63 15.65
C GLU A 36 -2.90 -0.71 15.98
N GLY A 37 -3.73 0.02 15.21
CA GLY A 37 -5.17 0.14 15.49
C GLY A 37 -5.97 -1.14 15.38
N PHE A 38 -5.51 -2.13 14.61
CA PHE A 38 -6.24 -3.38 14.36
C PHE A 38 -5.44 -4.67 14.61
N ARG A 39 -4.19 -4.57 15.03
CA ARG A 39 -3.34 -5.74 15.33
C ARG A 39 -3.98 -6.69 16.34
N LYS A 40 -4.58 -6.13 17.40
CA LYS A 40 -5.26 -6.91 18.43
C LYS A 40 -6.42 -7.71 17.84
N GLU A 41 -7.27 -7.08 17.04
CA GLU A 41 -8.43 -7.72 16.41
C GLU A 41 -8.00 -8.79 15.40
N ALA A 42 -6.91 -8.54 14.65
CA ALA A 42 -6.34 -9.55 13.77
C ALA A 42 -5.81 -10.77 14.53
N MET A 43 -5.16 -10.57 15.68
CA MET A 43 -4.71 -11.68 16.55
C MET A 43 -5.89 -12.46 17.13
N GLU A 44 -6.95 -11.79 17.57
CA GLU A 44 -8.18 -12.42 18.04
C GLU A 44 -8.87 -13.23 16.94
N ALA A 45 -8.88 -12.74 15.70
CA ALA A 45 -9.40 -13.48 14.56
C ALA A 45 -8.56 -14.75 14.26
N ILE A 46 -7.24 -14.66 14.33
CA ILE A 46 -6.34 -15.82 14.20
C ILE A 46 -6.62 -16.86 15.28
N ASP A 47 -6.85 -16.42 16.51
CA ASP A 47 -7.16 -17.30 17.65
C ASP A 47 -8.51 -17.98 17.52
N SER A 48 -9.48 -17.36 16.90
CA SER A 48 -10.83 -17.88 16.72
C SER A 48 -10.94 -18.91 15.58
N ALA A 49 -9.97 -18.95 14.66
CA ALA A 49 -9.97 -19.86 13.52
C ALA A 49 -9.51 -21.27 13.90
N GLU A 50 -10.12 -22.28 13.30
CA GLU A 50 -9.64 -23.66 13.38
C GLU A 50 -8.52 -23.88 12.36
N TRP A 51 -7.37 -24.36 12.84
CA TRP A 51 -6.16 -24.54 12.03
C TRP A 51 -5.87 -26.02 11.77
N ILE A 52 -5.87 -26.43 10.49
CA ILE A 52 -5.56 -27.80 10.06
C ILE A 52 -4.47 -27.76 8.96
N PRO A 53 -3.23 -28.15 9.26
CA PRO A 53 -2.67 -28.52 10.56
C PRO A 53 -2.49 -27.31 11.49
N SER A 54 -2.47 -27.57 12.80
CA SER A 54 -2.32 -26.53 13.84
C SER A 54 -1.04 -25.68 13.70
N SER A 55 0.00 -26.22 13.06
CA SER A 55 1.24 -25.50 12.78
C SER A 55 1.06 -24.28 11.88
N GLY A 56 -0.01 -24.21 11.07
CA GLY A 56 -0.36 -23.06 10.26
C GLY A 56 -0.58 -21.80 11.08
N ARG A 57 -1.20 -21.94 12.27
CA ARG A 57 -1.43 -20.85 13.21
C ARG A 57 -0.13 -20.15 13.61
N ASN A 58 0.87 -20.91 14.07
CA ASN A 58 2.11 -20.34 14.57
C ASN A 58 2.79 -19.44 13.53
N ARG A 59 2.66 -19.79 12.26
CA ARG A 59 3.25 -19.05 11.16
C ARG A 59 2.56 -17.71 10.94
N ILE A 60 1.24 -17.67 10.88
CA ILE A 60 0.48 -16.41 10.65
C ILE A 60 0.55 -15.52 11.89
N GLU A 61 0.47 -16.09 13.08
CA GLU A 61 0.60 -15.40 14.36
C GLU A 61 1.92 -14.63 14.45
N ALA A 62 3.06 -15.30 14.19
CA ALA A 62 4.36 -14.65 14.17
C ALA A 62 4.46 -13.55 13.10
N MET A 63 3.84 -13.74 11.94
CA MET A 63 3.85 -12.73 10.87
C MET A 63 3.01 -11.49 11.18
N VAL A 64 1.94 -11.62 11.93
CA VAL A 64 1.06 -10.51 12.30
C VAL A 64 1.56 -9.80 13.56
N SER A 65 2.00 -10.56 14.58
CA SER A 65 2.51 -9.99 15.84
C SER A 65 3.73 -9.09 15.62
N ASP A 66 4.67 -9.54 14.80
CA ASP A 66 5.96 -8.87 14.57
C ASP A 66 5.90 -7.86 13.40
N ARG A 67 4.75 -7.72 12.74
CA ARG A 67 4.62 -6.83 11.59
C ARG A 67 4.70 -5.36 12.02
N GLY A 68 5.68 -4.63 11.50
CA GLY A 68 5.73 -3.17 11.57
C GLY A 68 4.70 -2.50 10.64
N ASP A 69 4.68 -1.18 10.66
CA ASP A 69 3.83 -0.40 9.75
C ASP A 69 4.06 -0.81 8.30
N TRP A 70 2.97 -0.82 7.54
CA TRP A 70 3.01 -1.23 6.14
C TRP A 70 3.41 -0.06 5.24
N CYS A 71 4.60 -0.14 4.64
CA CYS A 71 4.97 0.78 3.58
C CYS A 71 4.08 0.53 2.35
N ILE A 72 3.10 1.40 2.13
CA ILE A 72 2.11 1.23 1.06
C ILE A 72 2.49 1.90 -0.27
N SER A 73 3.40 2.86 -0.26
CA SER A 73 3.80 3.58 -1.48
C SER A 73 4.79 2.78 -2.34
N ARG A 74 4.60 2.85 -3.64
CA ARG A 74 5.46 2.24 -4.66
C ARG A 74 5.73 3.24 -5.79
N GLN A 75 6.97 3.25 -6.26
CA GLN A 75 7.38 4.01 -7.46
C GLN A 75 7.24 3.08 -8.66
N ARG A 76 6.00 2.95 -9.16
CA ARG A 76 5.61 2.11 -10.29
C ARG A 76 4.74 2.89 -11.27
N THR A 77 4.77 2.49 -12.51
CA THR A 77 3.91 3.05 -13.57
C THR A 77 2.52 2.43 -13.60
N TRP A 78 2.33 1.31 -12.92
CA TRP A 78 1.05 0.61 -12.80
C TRP A 78 0.66 0.46 -11.34
N GLY A 79 -0.61 0.72 -11.03
CA GLY A 79 -1.22 0.58 -9.71
C GLY A 79 -2.19 1.71 -9.41
N VAL A 80 -2.97 1.55 -8.34
CA VAL A 80 -3.88 2.60 -7.85
C VAL A 80 -3.05 3.76 -7.31
N PRO A 81 -3.27 5.00 -7.75
CA PRO A 81 -2.51 6.14 -7.28
C PRO A 81 -2.78 6.44 -5.81
N ILE A 82 -1.78 6.96 -5.10
CA ILE A 82 -1.98 7.57 -3.79
C ILE A 82 -2.39 9.02 -4.01
N PRO A 83 -3.63 9.43 -3.65
CA PRO A 83 -4.22 10.71 -4.03
C PRO A 83 -3.75 11.85 -3.12
N VAL A 84 -2.47 12.15 -3.15
CA VAL A 84 -1.81 13.17 -2.34
C VAL A 84 -1.29 14.29 -3.21
N PHE A 85 -1.44 15.54 -2.75
CA PHE A 85 -0.85 16.69 -3.40
C PHE A 85 0.28 17.25 -2.52
N TYR A 86 1.34 17.70 -3.18
CA TYR A 86 2.52 18.27 -2.55
C TYR A 86 2.70 19.71 -3.00
N GLU A 87 3.09 20.58 -2.09
CA GLU A 87 3.43 21.95 -2.43
C GLU A 87 4.63 22.00 -3.36
N ARG A 88 4.55 22.80 -4.45
CA ARG A 88 5.63 22.89 -5.45
C ARG A 88 6.88 23.60 -4.95
N GLN A 89 6.72 24.58 -4.07
CA GLN A 89 7.81 25.41 -3.56
C GLN A 89 7.92 25.37 -2.02
N GLY A 90 7.50 24.27 -1.41
CA GLY A 90 7.51 24.10 0.02
C GLY A 90 7.52 22.61 0.41
N SER A 91 7.15 22.34 1.63
CA SER A 91 7.10 20.98 2.20
C SER A 91 5.69 20.57 2.64
N GLU A 92 4.68 21.37 2.35
CA GLU A 92 3.31 21.08 2.75
C GLU A 92 2.73 19.93 1.94
N VAL A 93 1.98 19.08 2.65
CA VAL A 93 1.27 17.94 2.07
C VAL A 93 -0.22 18.20 2.22
N LEU A 94 -0.94 18.19 1.12
CA LEU A 94 -2.39 18.32 1.10
C LEU A 94 -3.00 16.94 0.94
N LEU A 95 -3.49 16.42 2.06
CA LEU A 95 -4.23 15.18 2.18
C LEU A 95 -5.26 15.35 3.29
N ASN A 96 -6.51 15.50 2.94
CA ASN A 96 -7.61 15.65 3.87
C ASN A 96 -8.90 15.01 3.33
N GLU A 97 -9.92 14.99 4.17
CA GLU A 97 -11.19 14.34 3.83
C GLU A 97 -11.86 14.92 2.57
N LEU A 98 -11.72 16.23 2.36
CA LEU A 98 -12.31 16.91 1.21
C LEU A 98 -11.64 16.50 -0.10
N THR A 99 -10.30 16.54 -0.12
CA THR A 99 -9.52 16.11 -1.30
C THR A 99 -9.70 14.63 -1.59
N LEU A 100 -9.73 13.78 -0.55
CA LEU A 100 -9.95 12.34 -0.71
C LEU A 100 -11.35 12.04 -1.28
N LYS A 101 -12.41 12.65 -0.75
CA LYS A 101 -13.78 12.48 -1.25
C LYS A 101 -13.92 12.92 -2.70
N HIS A 102 -13.29 14.04 -3.04
CA HIS A 102 -13.34 14.55 -4.41
C HIS A 102 -12.63 13.62 -5.40
N VAL A 103 -11.40 13.22 -5.11
CA VAL A 103 -10.64 12.29 -5.96
C VAL A 103 -11.32 10.92 -6.03
N HIS A 104 -11.87 10.43 -4.91
CA HIS A 104 -12.67 9.20 -4.91
C HIS A 104 -13.85 9.29 -5.89
N SER A 105 -14.59 10.40 -5.90
CA SER A 105 -15.72 10.58 -6.83
C SER A 105 -15.25 10.58 -8.29
N LEU A 106 -14.12 11.22 -8.60
CA LEU A 106 -13.54 11.20 -9.93
C LEU A 106 -13.11 9.79 -10.36
N ILE A 107 -12.48 9.05 -9.45
CA ILE A 107 -12.06 7.66 -9.73
C ILE A 107 -13.27 6.74 -9.91
N ALA A 108 -14.32 6.94 -9.12
CA ALA A 108 -15.56 6.16 -9.25
C ALA A 108 -16.25 6.38 -10.61
N GLU A 109 -16.18 7.58 -11.15
CA GLU A 109 -16.80 7.94 -12.42
C GLU A 109 -15.93 7.61 -13.64
N TYR A 110 -14.61 7.89 -13.57
CA TYR A 110 -13.70 7.82 -14.72
C TYR A 110 -12.64 6.72 -14.62
N GLY A 111 -12.55 6.01 -13.51
CA GLY A 111 -11.50 5.05 -13.24
C GLY A 111 -10.21 5.69 -12.71
N ALA A 112 -9.27 4.87 -12.24
CA ALA A 112 -8.03 5.32 -11.59
C ALA A 112 -7.09 6.10 -12.52
N ASP A 113 -7.21 5.90 -13.84
CA ASP A 113 -6.41 6.62 -14.84
C ASP A 113 -6.66 8.12 -14.85
N VAL A 114 -7.81 8.58 -14.35
CA VAL A 114 -8.13 10.01 -14.22
C VAL A 114 -7.06 10.78 -13.46
N TRP A 115 -6.42 10.16 -12.46
CA TRP A 115 -5.31 10.75 -11.72
C TRP A 115 -4.12 11.13 -12.59
N TRP A 116 -3.82 10.31 -13.57
CA TRP A 116 -2.69 10.51 -14.47
C TRP A 116 -3.03 11.43 -15.65
N GLN A 117 -4.26 11.37 -16.12
CA GLN A 117 -4.71 12.09 -17.32
C GLN A 117 -5.06 13.55 -17.06
N ARG A 118 -5.59 13.87 -15.88
CA ARG A 118 -6.02 15.23 -15.54
C ARG A 118 -4.91 16.02 -14.84
N ASN A 119 -4.97 17.34 -14.95
CA ASN A 119 -4.07 18.25 -14.23
C ASN A 119 -4.61 18.54 -12.82
N GLU A 120 -3.82 19.21 -12.00
CA GLU A 120 -4.13 19.48 -10.60
C GLU A 120 -5.40 20.33 -10.43
N SER A 121 -5.65 21.27 -11.33
CA SER A 121 -6.87 22.12 -11.23
C SER A 121 -8.16 21.35 -11.48
N GLU A 122 -8.09 20.20 -12.15
CA GLU A 122 -9.23 19.31 -12.40
C GLU A 122 -9.37 18.22 -11.32
N LEU A 123 -8.26 17.90 -10.62
CA LEU A 123 -8.21 16.90 -9.55
C LEU A 123 -8.47 17.48 -8.17
N LEU A 124 -8.28 18.79 -8.00
CA LEU A 124 -8.54 19.49 -6.75
C LEU A 124 -10.01 19.89 -6.65
N PRO A 125 -10.63 19.81 -5.45
CA PRO A 125 -11.96 20.32 -5.23
C PRO A 125 -11.99 21.87 -5.36
N SER A 126 -13.17 22.45 -5.57
CA SER A 126 -13.38 23.87 -5.85
C SER A 126 -12.73 24.80 -4.82
N GLU A 127 -12.64 24.38 -3.57
CA GLU A 127 -12.03 25.11 -2.46
C GLU A 127 -10.54 25.37 -2.66
N TYR A 128 -9.87 24.52 -3.43
CA TYR A 128 -8.43 24.66 -3.77
C TYR A 128 -8.18 25.09 -5.21
N ALA A 129 -9.23 25.33 -5.99
CA ALA A 129 -9.09 25.65 -7.42
C ALA A 129 -8.27 26.94 -7.66
N ALA A 130 -8.41 27.96 -6.80
CA ALA A 130 -7.65 29.19 -6.88
C ALA A 130 -6.14 29.04 -6.58
N GLU A 131 -5.76 27.94 -5.91
CA GLU A 131 -4.40 27.63 -5.50
C GLU A 131 -3.82 26.42 -6.26
N ALA A 132 -4.45 25.97 -7.34
CA ALA A 132 -4.05 24.74 -8.04
C ALA A 132 -2.58 24.78 -8.48
N ASP A 133 -2.07 25.94 -8.88
CA ASP A 133 -0.68 26.13 -9.29
C ASP A 133 0.33 25.97 -8.13
N ARG A 134 -0.13 26.05 -6.89
CA ARG A 134 0.67 25.80 -5.69
C ARG A 134 0.99 24.32 -5.53
N TRP A 135 0.12 23.45 -6.03
CA TRP A 135 0.17 22.02 -5.79
C TRP A 135 0.69 21.24 -7.00
N ARG A 136 1.30 20.12 -6.72
CA ARG A 136 1.59 19.04 -7.68
C ARG A 136 1.02 17.74 -7.17
N LYS A 137 0.43 16.96 -8.02
CA LYS A 137 -0.04 15.61 -7.66
C LYS A 137 1.13 14.65 -7.39
N GLY A 138 0.92 13.70 -6.47
CA GLY A 138 1.85 12.63 -6.20
C GLY A 138 1.95 11.65 -7.38
N THR A 139 3.07 10.96 -7.47
CA THR A 139 3.34 9.97 -8.52
C THR A 139 3.47 8.55 -7.99
N ASP A 140 3.31 8.36 -6.68
CA ASP A 140 3.36 7.04 -6.07
C ASP A 140 2.06 6.29 -6.30
N THR A 141 2.19 4.97 -6.45
CA THR A 141 1.06 4.04 -6.48
C THR A 141 1.00 3.24 -5.19
N MET A 142 -0.16 2.68 -4.87
CA MET A 142 -0.31 1.77 -3.75
C MET A 142 0.38 0.42 -4.03
N ASP A 143 0.83 -0.23 -2.97
CA ASP A 143 1.24 -1.62 -3.02
C ASP A 143 0.11 -2.50 -3.56
N VAL A 144 0.38 -3.34 -4.54
CA VAL A 144 -0.59 -4.27 -5.14
C VAL A 144 -1.24 -5.21 -4.13
N TRP A 145 -0.60 -5.44 -2.98
CA TRP A 145 -1.20 -6.19 -1.88
C TRP A 145 -2.36 -5.46 -1.20
N PHE A 146 -2.45 -4.16 -1.36
CA PHE A 146 -3.63 -3.39 -0.95
C PHE A 146 -4.83 -3.74 -1.84
N ASP A 147 -4.64 -3.79 -3.17
CA ASP A 147 -5.70 -4.21 -4.11
C ASP A 147 -6.13 -5.66 -3.81
N SER A 148 -5.16 -6.55 -3.59
CA SER A 148 -5.43 -7.95 -3.26
C SER A 148 -6.18 -8.10 -1.94
N GLY A 149 -5.75 -7.39 -0.90
CA GLY A 149 -6.36 -7.42 0.43
C GLY A 149 -7.77 -6.85 0.47
N SER A 150 -8.11 -5.92 -0.41
CA SER A 150 -9.45 -5.31 -0.53
C SER A 150 -10.39 -6.04 -1.49
N SER A 151 -9.99 -7.17 -2.07
CA SER A 151 -10.78 -7.92 -3.05
C SER A 151 -12.14 -8.40 -2.51
N TRP A 152 -12.25 -8.69 -1.22
CA TRP A 152 -13.52 -9.02 -0.58
C TRP A 152 -14.53 -7.86 -0.67
N ALA A 153 -14.06 -6.63 -0.45
CA ALA A 153 -14.91 -5.43 -0.50
C ALA A 153 -15.25 -5.03 -1.93
N SER A 154 -14.31 -5.17 -2.87
CA SER A 154 -14.51 -4.77 -4.27
C SER A 154 -15.26 -5.80 -5.12
N VAL A 155 -15.27 -7.06 -4.71
CA VAL A 155 -15.88 -8.16 -5.49
C VAL A 155 -16.99 -8.86 -4.71
N LEU A 156 -16.66 -9.50 -3.56
CA LEU A 156 -17.61 -10.35 -2.87
C LEU A 156 -18.81 -9.58 -2.32
N SER A 157 -18.58 -8.45 -1.66
CA SER A 157 -19.63 -7.64 -1.07
C SER A 157 -20.43 -6.80 -2.07
N GLN A 158 -19.95 -6.68 -3.32
CA GLN A 158 -20.61 -5.88 -4.35
C GLN A 158 -21.47 -6.68 -5.33
N ARG A 159 -21.27 -7.99 -5.42
CA ARG A 159 -21.96 -8.82 -6.41
C ARG A 159 -23.06 -9.64 -5.77
N GLU A 160 -24.30 -9.45 -6.21
CA GLU A 160 -25.49 -10.14 -5.69
C GLU A 160 -25.45 -11.68 -5.85
N ASN A 161 -24.67 -12.18 -6.80
CA ASN A 161 -24.51 -13.61 -7.05
C ASN A 161 -23.37 -14.26 -6.28
N LEU A 162 -22.72 -13.52 -5.38
CA LEU A 162 -21.62 -14.02 -4.53
C LEU A 162 -21.99 -13.86 -3.06
N ASN A 163 -21.46 -14.77 -2.22
CA ASN A 163 -21.61 -14.68 -0.78
C ASN A 163 -20.42 -13.94 -0.15
N PHE A 164 -20.72 -13.18 0.90
CA PHE A 164 -19.73 -12.61 1.79
C PHE A 164 -20.11 -12.92 3.25
N PRO A 165 -19.23 -13.53 4.06
CA PRO A 165 -17.90 -14.06 3.70
C PRO A 165 -17.94 -15.17 2.65
N ALA A 166 -16.79 -15.40 1.96
CA ALA A 166 -16.68 -16.49 0.99
C ALA A 166 -16.73 -17.85 1.67
N ASP A 167 -17.40 -18.83 1.06
CA ASP A 167 -17.48 -20.20 1.59
C ASP A 167 -16.13 -20.94 1.48
N LEU A 168 -15.32 -20.59 0.49
CA LEU A 168 -13.99 -21.14 0.24
C LEU A 168 -13.07 -20.10 -0.37
N TYR A 169 -11.90 -19.93 0.23
CA TYR A 169 -10.80 -19.14 -0.34
C TYR A 169 -9.57 -20.05 -0.50
N LEU A 170 -9.30 -20.45 -1.75
CA LEU A 170 -8.29 -21.45 -2.06
C LEU A 170 -6.97 -20.78 -2.46
N GLU A 171 -5.97 -20.87 -1.57
CA GLU A 171 -4.65 -20.30 -1.77
C GLU A 171 -3.53 -21.27 -1.33
N GLY A 172 -2.32 -21.06 -1.86
CA GLY A 172 -1.14 -21.79 -1.42
C GLY A 172 -0.58 -21.27 -0.09
N SER A 173 0.26 -22.08 0.54
CA SER A 173 0.88 -21.72 1.83
C SER A 173 1.86 -20.54 1.77
N ASP A 174 2.31 -20.15 0.59
CA ASP A 174 3.08 -18.93 0.33
C ASP A 174 2.28 -17.66 0.61
N GLN A 175 0.95 -17.73 0.53
CA GLN A 175 0.04 -16.61 0.78
C GLN A 175 -0.12 -16.24 2.27
N HIS A 176 0.52 -16.94 3.18
CA HIS A 176 0.72 -16.45 4.55
C HIS A 176 1.47 -15.12 4.57
N ARG A 177 2.38 -14.90 3.61
CA ARG A 177 3.08 -13.63 3.40
C ARG A 177 2.58 -12.92 2.13
N GLY A 178 1.35 -13.00 1.85
CA GLY A 178 0.69 -12.42 0.71
C GLY A 178 -0.74 -12.05 1.06
N TRP A 179 -1.71 -12.70 0.42
CA TRP A 179 -3.12 -12.37 0.57
C TRP A 179 -3.63 -12.49 2.01
N PHE A 180 -3.35 -13.59 2.72
CA PHE A 180 -3.81 -13.77 4.10
C PHE A 180 -3.25 -12.77 5.10
N GLN A 181 -2.17 -12.08 4.78
CA GLN A 181 -1.58 -11.04 5.63
C GLN A 181 -2.11 -9.64 5.28
N SER A 182 -2.72 -9.44 4.12
CA SER A 182 -3.16 -8.14 3.59
C SER A 182 -4.68 -8.00 3.49
N SER A 183 -5.41 -9.09 3.59
CA SER A 183 -6.87 -9.14 3.53
C SER A 183 -7.55 -8.90 4.87
#